data_e26e060634c5af5a599ed6e1bc9088fa
#
_entry.id   e26e060634c5af5a599ed6e1bc9088fa
#
_cell.length_a   1.000
_cell.length_b   1.000
_cell.length_c   1.000
_cell.angle_alpha   90.00
_cell.angle_beta   90.00
_cell.angle_gamma   90.00
#
_symmetry.space_group_name_H-M   'P 1'
#
loop_
_entity.id
_entity.type
_entity.pdbx_description
1 polymer ?
#
loop_
_entity_poly.entity_id
_entity_poly.type
_entity_poly.pdbx_seq_one_letter_code
_entity_poly.pdbx_strand_id
1 'polypeptide(L)'
;MKTMLEYRYDTQLLIDGDDLDEDEVAEYFTENFKGDCLLAVGGDGDPIKIHYHTNEPWKVLEYCRSLGEIYDIVVEDMDRQSRGLKG
;
A
#
# COMPACT_ATOMS: atom_id res chain seq x y z
N MET A 1 -20.09 -18.74 -10.05
CA MET A 1 -20.32 -17.68 -9.05
C MET A 1 -19.25 -16.62 -9.14
N LYS A 2 -19.63 -15.38 -9.11
CA LYS A 2 -18.68 -14.28 -9.20
C LYS A 2 -17.99 -14.08 -7.85
N THR A 3 -16.66 -14.08 -7.86
CA THR A 3 -15.89 -13.78 -6.66
C THR A 3 -15.91 -12.28 -6.43
N MET A 4 -16.29 -11.86 -5.23
CA MET A 4 -16.25 -10.45 -4.87
C MET A 4 -14.96 -10.14 -4.15
N LEU A 5 -14.26 -9.12 -4.62
CA LEU A 5 -13.08 -8.62 -3.94
C LEU A 5 -13.53 -7.71 -2.80
N GLU A 6 -13.05 -7.99 -1.60
CA GLU A 6 -13.33 -7.13 -0.46
C GLU A 6 -12.60 -5.80 -0.60
N TYR A 7 -11.36 -5.83 -1.10
CA TYR A 7 -10.54 -4.65 -1.33
C TYR A 7 -10.12 -4.60 -2.79
N ARG A 8 -10.39 -3.49 -3.44
CA ARG A 8 -10.34 -3.34 -4.88
C ARG A 8 -8.96 -3.05 -5.44
N TYR A 9 -8.16 -2.26 -4.73
CA TYR A 9 -6.91 -1.73 -5.27
C TYR A 9 -5.68 -2.39 -4.67
N ASP A 10 -4.77 -2.82 -5.55
CA ASP A 10 -3.44 -3.26 -5.19
C ASP A 10 -2.55 -2.03 -5.20
N THR A 11 -2.00 -1.65 -4.04
CA THR A 11 -1.20 -0.45 -3.88
C THR A 11 0.21 -0.85 -3.50
N GLN A 12 1.19 -0.41 -4.28
CA GLN A 12 2.60 -0.71 -4.04
C GLN A 12 3.43 0.55 -4.19
N LEU A 13 4.44 0.70 -3.34
CA LEU A 13 5.36 1.83 -3.41
C LEU A 13 6.59 1.56 -2.55
N LEU A 14 7.58 2.44 -2.72
CA LEU A 14 8.75 2.50 -1.84
C LEU A 14 8.77 3.86 -1.15
N ILE A 15 9.18 3.87 0.12
CA ILE A 15 9.33 5.10 0.90
C ILE A 15 10.79 5.27 1.26
N ASP A 16 11.36 6.42 0.89
CA ASP A 16 12.73 6.78 1.25
C ASP A 16 12.66 7.94 2.26
N GLY A 17 13.24 7.74 3.42
CA GLY A 17 13.21 8.74 4.48
C GLY A 17 14.12 8.35 5.62
N ASP A 18 14.31 9.29 6.55
CA ASP A 18 15.14 9.10 7.72
C ASP A 18 14.32 8.47 8.85
N ASP A 19 14.96 7.62 9.64
CA ASP A 19 14.37 7.03 10.84
C ASP A 19 13.04 6.30 10.62
N LEU A 20 12.90 5.65 9.46
CA LEU A 20 11.71 4.85 9.17
C LEU A 20 11.76 3.51 9.89
N ASP A 21 10.66 3.13 10.51
CA ASP A 21 10.51 1.89 11.24
C ASP A 21 9.34 1.10 10.64
N GLU A 22 9.64 -0.08 10.08
CA GLU A 22 8.62 -0.91 9.44
C GLU A 22 7.50 -1.34 10.39
N ASP A 23 7.81 -1.55 11.66
CA ASP A 23 6.80 -1.94 12.64
C ASP A 23 5.83 -0.81 12.94
N GLU A 24 6.33 0.42 13.06
CA GLU A 24 5.48 1.59 13.26
C GLU A 24 4.57 1.83 12.06
N VAL A 25 5.10 1.66 10.86
CA VAL A 25 4.33 1.82 9.64
C VAL A 25 3.23 0.77 9.55
N ALA A 26 3.56 -0.49 9.81
CA ALA A 26 2.58 -1.57 9.80
C ALA A 26 1.48 -1.35 10.84
N GLU A 27 1.85 -0.90 12.03
CA GLU A 27 0.90 -0.59 13.08
C GLU A 27 -0.06 0.53 12.68
N TYR A 28 0.46 1.59 12.05
CA TYR A 28 -0.37 2.69 11.55
C TYR A 28 -1.40 2.19 10.55
N PHE A 29 -0.97 1.34 9.60
CA PHE A 29 -1.89 0.77 8.62
C PHE A 29 -3.00 -0.04 9.29
N THR A 30 -2.63 -0.88 10.26
CA THR A 30 -3.58 -1.72 10.97
C THR A 30 -4.61 -0.89 11.75
N GLU A 31 -4.18 0.21 12.35
CA GLU A 31 -5.05 1.04 13.18
C GLU A 31 -5.89 2.04 12.40
N ASN A 32 -5.41 2.49 11.24
CA ASN A 32 -6.03 3.62 10.54
C ASN A 32 -6.62 3.28 9.18
N PHE A 33 -6.23 2.19 8.57
CA PHE A 33 -6.72 1.81 7.25
C PHE A 33 -7.44 0.48 7.28
N LYS A 34 -8.32 0.29 6.31
CA LYS A 34 -8.98 -1.00 6.08
C LYS A 34 -8.39 -1.62 4.82
N GLY A 35 -7.88 -2.84 4.96
CA GLY A 35 -7.29 -3.54 3.84
C GLY A 35 -6.78 -4.90 4.26
N ASP A 36 -6.12 -5.59 3.32
CA ASP A 36 -5.48 -6.86 3.57
C ASP A 36 -4.17 -6.99 2.80
N CYS A 37 -3.50 -8.11 2.97
CA CYS A 37 -2.23 -8.42 2.30
C CYS A 37 -1.17 -7.34 2.55
N LEU A 38 -1.11 -6.81 3.77
CA LEU A 38 -0.12 -5.81 4.14
C LEU A 38 1.29 -6.39 4.15
N LEU A 39 2.19 -5.71 3.44
CA LEU A 39 3.62 -5.93 3.53
C LEU A 39 4.27 -4.57 3.78
N ALA A 40 5.09 -4.47 4.84
CA ALA A 40 5.87 -3.28 5.13
C ALA A 40 7.23 -3.74 5.61
N VAL A 41 8.22 -3.70 4.74
CA VAL A 41 9.56 -4.21 5.04
C VAL A 41 10.64 -3.21 4.62
N GLY A 42 11.67 -3.07 5.43
CA GLY A 42 12.79 -2.19 5.17
C GLY A 42 13.06 -1.27 6.36
N GLY A 43 13.63 -0.11 6.08
CA GLY A 43 14.04 0.84 7.11
C GLY A 43 15.51 0.66 7.46
N ASP A 44 15.98 1.37 8.51
CA ASP A 44 17.38 1.35 8.95
C ASP A 44 18.36 1.71 7.82
N GLY A 45 18.04 2.77 7.07
CA GLY A 45 18.86 3.21 5.95
C GLY A 45 18.42 2.69 4.60
N ASP A 46 17.51 1.73 4.57
CA ASP A 46 16.91 1.19 3.35
C ASP A 46 15.50 1.73 3.17
N PRO A 47 15.01 1.85 1.92
CA PRO A 47 13.62 2.23 1.73
C PRO A 47 12.68 1.16 2.27
N ILE A 48 11.50 1.60 2.71
CA ILE A 48 10.44 0.67 3.12
C ILE A 48 9.59 0.33 1.90
N LYS A 49 9.43 -0.96 1.63
CA LYS A 49 8.55 -1.44 0.58
C LYS A 49 7.17 -1.69 1.16
N ILE A 50 6.16 -1.10 0.52
CA ILE A 50 4.76 -1.26 0.92
C ILE A 50 4.00 -2.02 -0.17
N HIS A 51 3.19 -2.97 0.27
CA HIS A 51 2.20 -3.65 -0.55
C HIS A 51 0.93 -3.75 0.29
N TYR A 52 -0.19 -3.29 -0.24
CA TYR A 52 -1.43 -3.26 0.52
C TYR A 52 -2.64 -3.26 -0.42
N HIS A 53 -3.65 -4.06 -0.08
CA HIS A 53 -4.92 -4.07 -0.80
C HIS A 53 -5.94 -3.25 -0.01
N THR A 54 -6.50 -2.22 -0.63
CA THR A 54 -7.43 -1.30 0.03
C THR A 54 -8.41 -0.71 -0.97
N ASN A 55 -9.50 -0.15 -0.47
CA ASN A 55 -10.45 0.58 -1.30
C ASN A 55 -10.14 2.07 -1.36
N GLU A 56 -9.18 2.55 -0.56
CA GLU A 56 -8.82 3.96 -0.48
C GLU A 56 -7.30 4.16 -0.62
N PRO A 57 -6.73 3.80 -1.80
CA PRO A 57 -5.27 3.89 -1.97
C PRO A 57 -4.73 5.31 -1.81
N TRP A 58 -5.54 6.33 -2.12
CA TRP A 58 -5.11 7.72 -1.94
C TRP A 58 -4.76 8.05 -0.50
N LYS A 59 -5.43 7.46 0.47
CA LYS A 59 -5.11 7.64 1.89
C LYS A 59 -3.77 7.03 2.26
N VAL A 60 -3.48 5.87 1.67
CA VAL A 60 -2.19 5.19 1.86
C VAL A 60 -1.06 6.04 1.29
N LEU A 61 -1.24 6.56 0.08
CA LEU A 61 -0.24 7.40 -0.56
C LEU A 61 0.02 8.67 0.25
N GLU A 62 -1.03 9.30 0.76
CA GLU A 62 -0.91 10.52 1.56
C GLU A 62 -0.10 10.26 2.84
N TYR A 63 -0.43 9.18 3.55
CA TYR A 63 0.32 8.82 4.75
C TYR A 63 1.79 8.54 4.45
N CYS A 64 2.05 7.72 3.44
CA CYS A 64 3.41 7.34 3.08
C CYS A 64 4.24 8.55 2.67
N ARG A 65 3.64 9.49 1.92
CA ARG A 65 4.32 10.72 1.53
C ARG A 65 4.67 11.60 2.73
N SER A 66 3.89 11.53 3.80
CA SER A 66 4.18 12.27 5.02
C SER A 66 5.43 11.74 5.73
N LEU A 67 5.82 10.50 5.47
CA LEU A 67 6.99 9.87 6.08
C LEU A 67 8.28 10.16 5.32
N GLY A 68 8.19 10.42 4.01
CA GLY A 68 9.35 10.64 3.18
C GLY A 68 8.99 10.70 1.71
N GLU A 69 9.99 10.51 0.88
CA GLU A 69 9.80 10.50 -0.57
C GLU A 69 9.25 9.14 -1.00
N ILE A 70 8.18 9.16 -1.78
CA ILE A 70 7.60 7.91 -2.30
C ILE A 70 7.89 7.79 -3.79
N TYR A 71 8.14 6.56 -4.23
CA TYR A 71 8.46 6.27 -5.63
C TYR A 71 8.13 4.82 -5.97
N ASP A 72 8.28 4.47 -7.26
CA ASP A 72 7.86 3.17 -7.77
C ASP A 72 6.41 2.87 -7.40
N ILE A 73 5.57 3.90 -7.57
CA ILE A 73 4.18 3.86 -7.14
C ILE A 73 3.35 3.10 -8.18
N VAL A 74 2.67 2.06 -7.71
CA VAL A 74 1.75 1.28 -8.56
C VAL A 74 0.42 1.18 -7.82
N VAL A 75 -0.65 1.57 -8.49
CA VAL A 75 -2.02 1.36 -8.01
C VAL A 75 -2.78 0.70 -9.13
N GLU A 76 -3.18 -0.55 -8.91
CA GLU A 76 -3.90 -1.31 -9.92
C GLU A 76 -5.29 -1.68 -9.41
N ASP A 77 -6.26 -1.61 -10.30
CA ASP A 77 -7.65 -1.93 -9.99
C ASP A 77 -7.87 -3.42 -10.27
N MET A 78 -7.84 -4.21 -9.20
CA MET A 78 -7.99 -5.67 -9.32
C MET A 78 -9.38 -6.08 -9.78
N ASP A 79 -10.40 -5.27 -9.52
CA ASP A 79 -11.74 -5.56 -10.01
C ASP A 79 -11.80 -5.43 -11.54
N ARG A 80 -11.21 -4.38 -12.09
CA ARG A 80 -11.11 -4.25 -13.55
C ARG A 80 -10.32 -5.40 -14.15
N GLN A 81 -9.20 -5.77 -13.53
CA GLN A 81 -8.37 -6.88 -14.00
C GLN A 81 -9.14 -8.20 -13.97
N SER A 82 -9.96 -8.42 -12.96
CA SER A 82 -10.77 -9.64 -12.85
C SER A 82 -11.81 -9.75 -13.98
N ARG A 83 -12.17 -8.61 -14.59
CA ARG A 83 -13.10 -8.56 -15.72
C ARG A 83 -12.39 -8.54 -17.07
N GLY A 84 -11.07 -8.77 -17.09
CA GLY A 84 -10.28 -8.76 -18.31
C GLY A 84 -9.96 -7.36 -18.83
N LEU A 85 -10.13 -6.33 -18.00
CA LEU A 85 -9.84 -4.95 -18.36
C LEU A 85 -8.49 -4.53 -17.78
N LYS A 86 -7.92 -3.47 -18.36
CA LYS A 86 -6.69 -2.90 -17.84
C LYS A 86 -6.94 -2.26 -16.47
N GLY A 87 -6.07 -2.59 -15.52
CA GLY A 87 -6.19 -2.11 -14.14
C GLY A 87 -5.56 -0.75 -13.83
#